data_33e9b5e4e512a85ecfd04e2d9237ea22
#
_entry.id   33e9b5e4e512a85ecfd04e2d9237ea22
#
_cell.length_a   1.000
_cell.length_b   1.000
_cell.length_c   1.000
_cell.angle_alpha   90.00
_cell.angle_beta   90.00
_cell.angle_gamma   90.00
#
_symmetry.space_group_name_H-M   'P 1'
#
loop_
_entity.id
_entity.type
_entity.pdbx_description
1 polymer ?
#
loop_
_entity_poly.entity_id
_entity_poly.type
_entity_poly.pdbx_seq_one_letter_code
_entity_poly.pdbx_strand_id
1 'polypeptide(L)'
;EFVNEYLIKNQPVIVTDGMKDWDREKFTPSYLKKEFGDSLVQIYNDLFDLQNVDTLETYFENNFDNDAPAKEYIRWYTQLKEVDFFWSDDLFMELSKFWNHPYFVPHNDLSVPFCEKEKTRSITENQYPYKGIFISGKGARTRLHKDPFNSNALLCQFYGTKKIYLYNPSKENAGMKDGEFVDLKNVDKEKFPLFS
;
A
#
# COMPACT_ATOMS: atom_id res chain seq x y z
N GLU A 1 -19.19 5.34 14.90
CA GLU A 1 -19.58 5.90 13.60
C GLU A 1 -18.83 5.22 12.45
N PHE A 2 -17.50 5.33 12.36
CA PHE A 2 -16.69 4.76 11.27
C PHE A 2 -16.99 3.29 10.99
N VAL A 3 -16.96 2.42 12.02
CA VAL A 3 -17.21 0.98 11.87
C VAL A 3 -18.59 0.70 11.32
N ASN A 4 -19.62 1.30 11.90
CA ASN A 4 -21.02 0.99 11.57
C ASN A 4 -21.49 1.61 10.25
N GLU A 5 -20.96 2.79 9.91
CA GLU A 5 -21.43 3.53 8.74
C GLU A 5 -20.61 3.25 7.48
N TYR A 6 -19.34 2.89 7.65
CA TYR A 6 -18.45 2.71 6.50
C TYR A 6 -17.86 1.29 6.43
N LEU A 7 -17.21 0.83 7.49
CA LEU A 7 -16.47 -0.42 7.44
C LEU A 7 -17.39 -1.64 7.23
N ILE A 8 -18.42 -1.80 8.05
CA ILE A 8 -19.37 -2.92 7.94
C ILE A 8 -20.15 -2.88 6.62
N LYS A 9 -20.42 -1.68 6.11
CA LYS A 9 -21.14 -1.50 4.85
C LYS A 9 -20.25 -1.58 3.61
N ASN A 10 -18.95 -1.79 3.78
CA ASN A 10 -17.94 -1.74 2.70
C ASN A 10 -18.02 -0.46 1.88
N GLN A 11 -18.28 0.67 2.54
CA GLN A 11 -18.43 1.96 1.89
C GLN A 11 -17.12 2.75 1.97
N PRO A 12 -16.54 3.16 0.84
CA PRO A 12 -15.36 4.01 0.84
C PRO A 12 -15.62 5.37 1.49
N VAL A 13 -14.65 5.84 2.24
CA VAL A 13 -14.71 7.16 2.91
C VAL A 13 -13.35 7.83 2.88
N ILE A 14 -13.34 9.17 2.78
CA ILE A 14 -12.14 9.98 2.93
C ILE A 14 -12.26 10.75 4.25
N VAL A 15 -11.30 10.53 5.14
CA VAL A 15 -11.18 11.25 6.42
C VAL A 15 -10.10 12.30 6.26
N THR A 16 -10.50 13.57 6.20
CA THR A 16 -9.61 14.68 5.83
C THR A 16 -8.70 15.15 6.97
N ASP A 17 -9.05 14.86 8.21
CA ASP A 17 -8.31 15.24 9.42
C ASP A 17 -7.62 14.06 10.12
N GLY A 18 -7.69 12.88 9.55
CA GLY A 18 -7.17 11.63 10.15
C GLY A 18 -5.66 11.63 10.40
N MET A 19 -4.93 12.55 9.77
CA MET A 19 -3.47 12.67 9.87
C MET A 19 -3.01 14.03 10.42
N LYS A 20 -3.88 14.79 11.08
CA LYS A 20 -3.59 16.16 11.52
C LYS A 20 -2.42 16.27 12.51
N ASP A 21 -2.26 15.23 13.34
CA ASP A 21 -1.24 15.17 14.40
C ASP A 21 0.00 14.36 13.98
N TRP A 22 0.16 14.03 12.69
CA TRP A 22 1.27 13.25 12.19
C TRP A 22 2.36 14.15 11.61
N ASP A 23 3.64 13.81 11.85
CA ASP A 23 4.77 14.55 11.31
C ASP A 23 5.01 14.18 9.82
N ARG A 24 4.21 14.77 8.95
CA ARG A 24 4.22 14.49 7.52
C ARG A 24 5.50 14.93 6.82
N GLU A 25 6.25 15.87 7.37
CA GLU A 25 7.52 16.34 6.80
C GLU A 25 8.58 15.22 6.77
N LYS A 26 8.47 14.26 7.69
CA LYS A 26 9.33 13.07 7.75
C LYS A 26 9.08 12.04 6.64
N PHE A 27 8.08 12.30 5.80
CA PHE A 27 7.74 11.44 4.66
C PHE A 27 7.90 12.16 3.32
N THR A 28 8.56 13.30 3.30
CA THR A 28 8.90 13.96 2.04
C THR A 28 10.06 13.24 1.33
N PRO A 29 10.10 13.21 -0.01
CA PRO A 29 11.19 12.60 -0.75
C PRO A 29 12.58 13.11 -0.32
N SER A 30 12.68 14.43 -0.08
CA SER A 30 13.94 15.07 0.36
C SER A 30 14.38 14.59 1.74
N TYR A 31 13.46 14.45 2.69
CA TYR A 31 13.79 13.92 4.01
C TYR A 31 14.21 12.45 3.92
N LEU A 32 13.42 11.64 3.22
CA LEU A 32 13.70 10.21 3.08
C LEU A 32 15.04 9.97 2.36
N LYS A 33 15.33 10.70 1.29
CA LYS A 33 16.61 10.61 0.59
C LYS A 33 17.77 10.98 1.51
N LYS A 34 17.64 12.07 2.27
CA LYS A 34 18.68 12.55 3.17
C LYS A 34 18.99 11.60 4.33
N GLU A 35 17.96 11.08 4.99
CA GLU A 35 18.12 10.29 6.22
C GLU A 35 18.30 8.79 5.94
N PHE A 36 17.79 8.28 4.83
CA PHE A 36 17.72 6.86 4.52
C PHE A 36 18.21 6.51 3.12
N GLY A 37 18.89 7.43 2.43
CA GLY A 37 19.31 7.25 1.04
C GLY A 37 20.10 5.98 0.79
N ASP A 38 21.02 5.63 1.69
CA ASP A 38 21.85 4.43 1.59
C ASP A 38 21.13 3.12 1.95
N SER A 39 19.88 3.20 2.42
CA SER A 39 19.11 2.01 2.82
C SER A 39 18.65 1.23 1.61
N LEU A 40 18.82 -0.09 1.66
CA LEU A 40 18.32 -1.00 0.63
C LEU A 40 16.80 -1.06 0.67
N VAL A 41 16.20 -0.99 -0.50
CA VAL A 41 14.75 -1.05 -0.68
C VAL A 41 14.38 -2.07 -1.75
N GLN A 42 13.21 -2.66 -1.58
CA GLN A 42 12.63 -3.56 -2.55
C GLN A 42 11.80 -2.77 -3.56
N ILE A 43 12.08 -2.97 -4.84
CA ILE A 43 11.48 -2.26 -5.96
C ILE A 43 10.58 -3.23 -6.73
N TYR A 44 9.33 -2.86 -6.91
CA TYR A 44 8.28 -3.68 -7.52
C TYR A 44 7.69 -3.00 -8.75
N ASN A 45 7.19 -3.81 -9.67
CA ASN A 45 6.41 -3.33 -10.81
C ASN A 45 4.93 -3.07 -10.44
N ASP A 46 4.11 -2.75 -11.45
CA ASP A 46 2.68 -2.46 -11.31
C ASP A 46 1.81 -3.72 -11.03
N LEU A 47 2.39 -4.92 -11.14
CA LEU A 47 1.78 -6.22 -10.82
C LEU A 47 2.27 -6.82 -9.51
N PHE A 48 3.05 -6.06 -8.76
CA PHE A 48 3.62 -6.49 -7.48
C PHE A 48 4.75 -7.54 -7.56
N ASP A 49 5.37 -7.71 -8.73
CA ASP A 49 6.55 -8.55 -8.85
C ASP A 49 7.79 -7.78 -8.44
N LEU A 50 8.66 -8.40 -7.64
CA LEU A 50 9.95 -7.85 -7.27
C LEU A 50 10.83 -7.71 -8.52
N GLN A 51 11.29 -6.50 -8.79
CA GLN A 51 12.15 -6.20 -9.95
C GLN A 51 13.61 -6.08 -9.54
N ASN A 52 13.87 -5.40 -8.44
CA ASN A 52 15.22 -5.11 -7.99
C ASN A 52 15.27 -4.85 -6.48
N VAL A 53 16.48 -4.89 -5.95
CA VAL A 53 16.84 -4.38 -4.63
C VAL A 53 17.97 -3.38 -4.84
N ASP A 54 17.77 -2.13 -4.46
CA ASP A 54 18.73 -1.07 -4.65
C ASP A 54 18.66 -0.07 -3.49
N THR A 55 19.51 0.95 -3.48
CA THR A 55 19.42 2.00 -2.48
C THR A 55 18.21 2.90 -2.73
N LEU A 56 17.69 3.48 -1.67
CA LEU A 56 16.60 4.45 -1.75
C LEU A 56 17.02 5.67 -2.58
N GLU A 57 18.28 6.10 -2.47
CA GLU A 57 18.82 7.20 -3.25
C GLU A 57 18.76 6.90 -4.75
N THR A 58 19.28 5.75 -5.18
CA THR A 58 19.20 5.31 -6.59
C THR A 58 17.78 5.24 -7.09
N TYR A 59 16.85 4.76 -6.24
CA TYR A 59 15.44 4.74 -6.61
C TYR A 59 14.88 6.14 -6.85
N PHE A 60 15.18 7.11 -5.98
CA PHE A 60 14.73 8.49 -6.17
C PHE A 60 15.30 9.12 -7.43
N GLU A 61 16.58 8.93 -7.71
CA GLU A 61 17.22 9.44 -8.93
C GLU A 61 16.55 8.90 -10.21
N ASN A 62 16.22 7.62 -10.21
CA ASN A 62 15.61 6.98 -11.37
C ASN A 62 14.11 7.29 -11.54
N ASN A 63 13.39 7.61 -10.46
CA ASN A 63 11.93 7.71 -10.50
C ASN A 63 11.36 9.09 -10.15
N PHE A 64 12.17 10.02 -9.60
CA PHE A 64 11.71 11.36 -9.20
C PHE A 64 12.45 12.48 -9.94
N ASP A 65 13.70 12.28 -10.26
CA ASP A 65 14.57 13.31 -10.82
C ASP A 65 14.54 13.36 -12.37
N ASN A 66 13.64 12.61 -12.99
CA ASN A 66 13.44 12.61 -14.43
C ASN A 66 11.98 12.90 -14.81
N ASP A 67 11.75 13.36 -16.05
CA ASP A 67 10.41 13.69 -16.56
C ASP A 67 9.60 12.46 -17.01
N ALA A 68 10.22 11.29 -17.03
CA ALA A 68 9.53 10.07 -17.45
C ALA A 68 8.56 9.58 -16.36
N PRO A 69 7.38 9.04 -16.72
CA PRO A 69 6.50 8.44 -15.75
C PRO A 69 7.18 7.27 -15.04
N ALA A 70 7.19 7.30 -13.73
CA ALA A 70 7.68 6.18 -12.92
C ALA A 70 6.89 4.90 -13.22
N LYS A 71 7.59 3.77 -13.26
CA LYS A 71 7.00 2.44 -13.51
C LYS A 71 7.09 1.53 -12.30
N GLU A 72 7.81 1.96 -11.30
CA GLU A 72 8.22 1.15 -10.18
C GLU A 72 7.74 1.75 -8.86
N TYR A 73 7.59 0.86 -7.86
CA TYR A 73 7.20 1.18 -6.52
C TYR A 73 8.17 0.61 -5.51
N ILE A 74 8.48 1.38 -4.48
CA ILE A 74 8.98 0.82 -3.23
C ILE A 74 7.81 0.40 -2.36
N ARG A 75 7.96 -0.73 -1.68
CA ARG A 75 7.04 -1.23 -0.68
C ARG A 75 7.82 -1.68 0.53
N TRP A 76 7.73 -0.92 1.58
CA TRP A 76 8.22 -1.30 2.88
C TRP A 76 7.07 -1.80 3.75
N TYR A 77 7.16 -3.02 4.18
CA TYR A 77 6.18 -3.63 5.05
C TYR A 77 6.79 -4.00 6.38
N THR A 78 5.97 -4.04 7.44
CA THR A 78 6.29 -4.77 8.66
C THR A 78 5.94 -6.23 8.46
N GLN A 79 6.85 -7.10 8.83
CA GLN A 79 6.61 -8.56 8.93
C GLN A 79 5.88 -9.16 7.72
N LEU A 80 6.47 -9.04 6.56
CA LEU A 80 5.88 -9.63 5.39
C LEU A 80 6.74 -10.69 4.77
N LYS A 81 6.19 -11.87 4.84
CA LYS A 81 6.52 -12.99 3.98
C LYS A 81 7.83 -13.72 4.29
N GLU A 82 7.83 -14.90 3.82
CA GLU A 82 8.78 -15.98 3.64
C GLU A 82 10.25 -15.60 3.35
N VAL A 83 10.54 -14.33 3.14
CA VAL A 83 11.89 -13.81 2.96
C VAL A 83 12.09 -12.65 3.92
N ASP A 84 12.87 -12.89 4.95
CA ASP A 84 13.25 -11.90 5.95
C ASP A 84 14.18 -10.85 5.36
N PHE A 85 13.61 -9.73 4.96
CA PHE A 85 14.37 -8.55 4.64
C PHE A 85 14.45 -7.67 5.89
N PHE A 86 15.35 -7.98 6.78
CA PHE A 86 15.51 -7.34 8.10
C PHE A 86 15.63 -5.82 8.06
N TRP A 87 16.29 -5.30 7.05
CA TRP A 87 16.45 -3.84 6.91
C TRP A 87 15.15 -3.07 6.72
N SER A 88 14.12 -3.67 6.14
CA SER A 88 12.82 -3.01 5.97
C SER A 88 12.11 -2.81 7.30
N ASP A 89 12.28 -3.72 8.24
CA ASP A 89 11.68 -3.63 9.57
C ASP A 89 12.33 -2.54 10.41
N ASP A 90 13.65 -2.44 10.39
CA ASP A 90 14.40 -1.41 11.13
C ASP A 90 14.00 -0.01 10.64
N LEU A 91 13.96 0.18 9.33
CA LEU A 91 13.59 1.44 8.73
C LEU A 91 12.12 1.80 9.00
N PHE A 92 11.24 0.82 8.92
CA PHE A 92 9.83 1.01 9.24
C PHE A 92 9.64 1.39 10.71
N MET A 93 10.39 0.79 11.63
CA MET A 93 10.36 1.13 13.05
C MET A 93 10.80 2.58 13.29
N GLU A 94 11.85 3.05 12.63
CA GLU A 94 12.27 4.45 12.71
C GLU A 94 11.18 5.41 12.21
N LEU A 95 10.58 5.13 11.07
CA LEU A 95 9.52 5.94 10.49
C LEU A 95 8.21 5.87 11.30
N SER A 96 7.96 4.76 11.99
CA SER A 96 6.73 4.58 12.78
C SER A 96 6.58 5.55 13.96
N LYS A 97 7.66 6.23 14.34
CA LYS A 97 7.66 7.27 15.38
C LYS A 97 6.91 8.54 14.95
N PHE A 98 6.67 8.72 13.67
CA PHE A 98 6.13 9.95 13.09
C PHE A 98 4.64 9.89 12.76
N TRP A 99 3.96 8.79 13.07
CA TRP A 99 2.52 8.68 12.97
C TRP A 99 1.92 8.01 14.21
N ASN A 100 0.61 8.14 14.34
CA ASN A 100 -0.15 7.51 15.39
C ASN A 100 -1.26 6.64 14.80
N HIS A 101 -1.80 5.74 15.60
CA HIS A 101 -3.02 5.03 15.23
C HIS A 101 -4.15 6.03 14.94
N PRO A 102 -4.83 5.94 13.78
CA PRO A 102 -5.90 6.89 13.44
C PRO A 102 -7.03 6.83 14.45
N TYR A 103 -7.43 7.98 14.99
CA TYR A 103 -8.39 8.09 16.09
C TYR A 103 -9.76 7.47 15.82
N PHE A 104 -10.15 7.38 14.55
CA PHE A 104 -11.45 6.84 14.14
C PHE A 104 -11.44 5.33 13.95
N VAL A 105 -10.28 4.70 13.93
CA VAL A 105 -10.12 3.26 13.75
C VAL A 105 -9.97 2.57 15.11
N PRO A 106 -10.83 1.63 15.47
CA PRO A 106 -10.72 0.91 16.73
C PRO A 106 -9.43 0.11 16.84
N HIS A 107 -8.76 0.14 17.99
CA HIS A 107 -7.48 -0.53 18.19
C HIS A 107 -7.56 -2.06 18.08
N ASN A 108 -8.70 -2.65 18.44
CA ASN A 108 -8.86 -4.10 18.54
C ASN A 108 -9.53 -4.75 17.32
N ASP A 109 -10.00 -3.94 16.35
CA ASP A 109 -10.83 -4.42 15.25
C ASP A 109 -10.10 -4.52 13.92
N LEU A 110 -8.78 -4.30 13.94
CA LEU A 110 -7.92 -4.39 12.76
C LEU A 110 -7.17 -5.72 12.68
N SER A 111 -7.77 -6.80 13.10
CA SER A 111 -7.14 -8.12 13.02
C SER A 111 -7.71 -8.96 11.91
N VAL A 112 -6.85 -9.67 11.22
CA VAL A 112 -7.27 -10.69 10.26
C VAL A 112 -7.51 -12.00 11.03
N PRO A 113 -8.63 -12.68 10.82
CA PRO A 113 -8.98 -13.90 11.55
C PRO A 113 -8.13 -15.12 11.15
N PHE A 114 -7.01 -14.94 10.47
CA PHE A 114 -6.16 -16.01 9.96
C PHE A 114 -4.83 -16.14 10.70
N CYS A 115 -4.88 -16.35 12.01
CA CYS A 115 -3.71 -16.86 12.70
C CYS A 115 -3.98 -18.30 13.10
N GLU A 116 -3.14 -19.22 12.67
CA GLU A 116 -3.12 -20.55 13.27
C GLU A 116 -2.87 -20.38 14.78
N LYS A 117 -3.84 -20.75 15.60
CA LYS A 117 -3.82 -20.54 17.07
C LYS A 117 -2.53 -21.01 17.75
N GLU A 118 -1.85 -21.97 17.16
CA GLU A 118 -0.63 -22.59 17.69
C GLU A 118 0.67 -21.85 17.34
N LYS A 119 0.60 -20.91 16.39
CA LYS A 119 1.78 -20.11 15.96
C LYS A 119 1.77 -18.68 16.45
N THR A 120 0.70 -18.25 17.13
CA THR A 120 0.61 -16.90 17.68
C THR A 120 1.39 -16.79 18.98
N ARG A 121 2.60 -16.28 18.92
CA ARG A 121 3.39 -15.90 20.11
C ARG A 121 2.78 -14.70 20.82
N SER A 122 2.17 -13.81 20.09
CA SER A 122 1.42 -12.66 20.60
C SER A 122 0.43 -12.21 19.54
N ILE A 123 -0.72 -11.75 19.98
CA ILE A 123 -1.75 -11.14 19.12
C ILE A 123 -1.20 -9.93 18.37
N THR A 124 -0.28 -9.18 18.97
CA THR A 124 0.31 -7.98 18.39
C THR A 124 1.47 -8.23 17.45
N GLU A 125 2.16 -9.37 17.57
CA GLU A 125 3.32 -9.71 16.75
C GLU A 125 2.98 -10.48 15.48
N ASN A 126 1.88 -11.22 15.50
CA ASN A 126 1.50 -12.10 14.38
C ASN A 126 0.15 -11.74 13.73
N GLN A 127 -0.45 -10.65 14.16
CA GLN A 127 -1.69 -10.17 13.54
C GLN A 127 -1.43 -9.07 12.54
N TYR A 128 -2.00 -9.28 11.36
CA TYR A 128 -2.30 -8.17 10.51
C TYR A 128 -3.18 -7.14 11.23
N PRO A 129 -2.98 -5.87 11.07
CA PRO A 129 -2.88 -5.27 9.76
C PRO A 129 -1.44 -5.19 9.26
N TYR A 130 -1.27 -5.43 7.98
CA TYR A 130 -0.09 -4.99 7.29
C TYR A 130 0.04 -3.50 7.45
N LYS A 131 1.16 -3.07 8.00
CA LYS A 131 1.56 -1.67 7.93
C LYS A 131 2.69 -1.58 6.93
N GLY A 132 2.58 -0.70 5.97
CA GLY A 132 3.59 -0.55 4.96
C GLY A 132 3.69 0.87 4.45
N ILE A 133 4.86 1.25 3.99
CA ILE A 133 5.11 2.51 3.32
C ILE A 133 5.31 2.23 1.85
N PHE A 134 4.55 2.96 1.03
CA PHE A 134 4.60 2.87 -0.41
C PHE A 134 5.16 4.16 -0.96
N ILE A 135 6.24 4.07 -1.74
CA ILE A 135 6.84 5.23 -2.39
C ILE A 135 6.82 5.01 -3.90
N SER A 136 6.35 6.02 -4.63
CA SER A 136 6.36 5.99 -6.08
C SER A 136 6.50 7.38 -6.67
N GLY A 137 7.20 7.48 -7.76
CA GLY A 137 7.32 8.71 -8.53
C GLY A 137 6.04 9.04 -9.29
N LYS A 138 6.02 10.22 -9.91
CA LYS A 138 4.90 10.71 -10.73
C LYS A 138 4.61 9.75 -11.89
N GLY A 139 3.34 9.41 -12.05
CA GLY A 139 2.88 8.56 -13.16
C GLY A 139 2.91 7.05 -12.87
N ALA A 140 3.49 6.63 -11.74
CA ALA A 140 3.39 5.25 -11.30
C ALA A 140 1.94 4.84 -11.11
N ARG A 141 1.65 3.58 -11.41
CA ARG A 141 0.31 3.03 -11.25
C ARG A 141 0.36 1.62 -10.68
N THR A 142 -0.68 1.25 -9.99
CA THR A 142 -0.99 -0.13 -9.66
C THR A 142 -2.18 -0.56 -10.51
N ARG A 143 -2.12 -1.73 -11.10
CA ARG A 143 -3.23 -2.27 -11.92
C ARG A 143 -4.44 -2.59 -11.06
N LEU A 144 -5.59 -2.75 -11.71
CA LEU A 144 -6.80 -3.22 -11.04
C LEU A 144 -6.52 -4.57 -10.37
N HIS A 145 -6.86 -4.67 -9.09
CA HIS A 145 -6.65 -5.86 -8.28
C HIS A 145 -7.67 -5.89 -7.13
N LYS A 146 -7.72 -6.97 -6.42
CA LYS A 146 -8.34 -7.09 -5.09
C LYS A 146 -7.24 -7.32 -4.07
N ASP A 147 -7.38 -6.68 -2.93
CA ASP A 147 -6.49 -6.98 -1.81
C ASP A 147 -6.71 -8.42 -1.31
N PRO A 148 -5.64 -9.10 -0.87
CA PRO A 148 -5.76 -10.48 -0.39
C PRO A 148 -6.66 -10.56 0.84
N PHE A 149 -7.22 -11.75 1.08
CA PHE A 149 -8.03 -12.09 2.27
C PHE A 149 -9.31 -11.25 2.45
N ASN A 150 -9.83 -10.62 1.39
CA ASN A 150 -10.94 -9.66 1.46
C ASN A 150 -10.70 -8.57 2.53
N SER A 151 -9.45 -8.14 2.68
CA SER A 151 -9.07 -7.15 3.67
C SER A 151 -9.57 -5.75 3.30
N ASN A 152 -9.84 -4.95 4.32
CA ASN A 152 -10.04 -3.52 4.16
C ASN A 152 -8.69 -2.81 4.16
N ALA A 153 -8.54 -1.78 3.34
CA ALA A 153 -7.33 -0.97 3.28
C ALA A 153 -7.58 0.44 3.84
N LEU A 154 -6.68 0.88 4.70
CA LEU A 154 -6.58 2.27 5.13
C LEU A 154 -5.34 2.90 4.46
N LEU A 155 -5.59 3.82 3.54
CA LEU A 155 -4.53 4.50 2.80
C LEU A 155 -4.30 5.90 3.34
N CYS A 156 -3.12 6.15 3.88
CA CYS A 156 -2.71 7.44 4.41
C CYS A 156 -1.74 8.12 3.43
N GLN A 157 -2.17 9.19 2.77
CA GLN A 157 -1.36 9.89 1.78
C GLN A 157 -0.52 10.99 2.44
N PHE A 158 0.77 10.73 2.66
CA PHE A 158 1.70 11.67 3.31
C PHE A 158 2.15 12.79 2.38
N TYR A 159 2.55 12.44 1.17
CA TYR A 159 3.14 13.35 0.18
C TYR A 159 2.55 13.12 -1.20
N GLY A 160 2.36 14.19 -1.97
CA GLY A 160 1.82 14.13 -3.32
C GLY A 160 0.33 13.80 -3.38
N THR A 161 -0.12 13.35 -4.55
CA THR A 161 -1.53 13.03 -4.82
C THR A 161 -1.66 11.67 -5.48
N LYS A 162 -2.56 10.85 -4.98
CA LYS A 162 -2.91 9.54 -5.55
C LYS A 162 -4.35 9.56 -6.05
N LYS A 163 -4.57 9.17 -7.30
CA LYS A 163 -5.90 8.96 -7.86
C LYS A 163 -6.26 7.48 -7.77
N ILE A 164 -7.40 7.18 -7.16
CA ILE A 164 -7.88 5.82 -6.95
C ILE A 164 -9.20 5.64 -7.69
N TYR A 165 -9.32 4.52 -8.40
CA TYR A 165 -10.57 4.08 -9.02
C TYR A 165 -11.08 2.86 -8.28
N LEU A 166 -12.29 2.94 -7.77
CA LEU A 166 -12.95 1.84 -7.08
C LEU A 166 -14.10 1.32 -7.94
N TYR A 167 -14.21 0.03 -8.04
CA TYR A 167 -15.25 -0.65 -8.79
C TYR A 167 -16.12 -1.48 -7.86
N ASN A 168 -17.42 -1.55 -8.16
CA ASN A 168 -18.35 -2.34 -7.38
C ASN A 168 -17.97 -3.84 -7.49
N PRO A 169 -17.74 -4.54 -6.38
CA PRO A 169 -17.36 -5.95 -6.39
C PRO A 169 -18.42 -6.88 -6.98
N SER A 170 -19.70 -6.47 -7.04
CA SER A 170 -20.75 -7.24 -7.72
C SER A 170 -20.53 -7.37 -9.24
N LYS A 171 -19.67 -6.51 -9.80
CA LYS A 171 -19.23 -6.55 -11.21
C LYS A 171 -17.83 -7.17 -11.37
N GLU A 172 -17.39 -7.95 -10.41
CA GLU A 172 -16.04 -8.56 -10.40
C GLU A 172 -15.73 -9.27 -11.72
N ASN A 173 -16.64 -10.06 -12.21
CA ASN A 173 -16.45 -10.81 -13.47
C ASN A 173 -16.36 -9.90 -14.71
N ALA A 174 -16.75 -8.64 -14.61
CA ALA A 174 -16.63 -7.69 -15.71
C ALA A 174 -15.21 -7.16 -15.89
N GLY A 175 -14.45 -7.09 -14.81
CA GLY A 175 -13.06 -6.58 -14.79
C GLY A 175 -12.00 -7.66 -14.63
N MET A 176 -12.38 -8.93 -14.52
CA MET A 176 -11.47 -10.06 -14.38
C MET A 176 -11.89 -11.22 -15.30
N LYS A 177 -10.94 -11.80 -16.01
CA LYS A 177 -11.14 -12.98 -16.83
C LYS A 177 -9.86 -13.80 -16.86
N ASP A 178 -9.99 -15.12 -16.65
CA ASP A 178 -8.88 -16.06 -16.69
C ASP A 178 -7.70 -15.70 -15.76
N GLY A 179 -8.01 -15.13 -14.59
CA GLY A 179 -7.01 -14.67 -13.62
C GLY A 179 -6.36 -13.33 -13.93
N GLU A 180 -6.72 -12.70 -15.05
CA GLU A 180 -6.21 -11.38 -15.41
C GLU A 180 -7.25 -10.29 -15.17
N PHE A 181 -6.77 -9.15 -14.68
CA PHE A 181 -7.59 -7.94 -14.53
C PHE A 181 -7.48 -7.05 -15.77
N VAL A 182 -8.56 -6.33 -16.04
CA VAL A 182 -8.63 -5.36 -17.15
C VAL A 182 -7.57 -4.28 -16.99
N ASP A 183 -6.88 -3.96 -18.08
CA ASP A 183 -6.04 -2.75 -18.14
C ASP A 183 -6.91 -1.52 -18.43
N LEU A 184 -7.10 -0.68 -17.41
CA LEU A 184 -7.92 0.53 -17.50
C LEU A 184 -7.44 1.55 -18.56
N LYS A 185 -6.18 1.49 -18.96
CA LYS A 185 -5.63 2.36 -20.02
C LYS A 185 -5.91 1.83 -21.42
N ASN A 186 -6.05 0.52 -21.53
CA ASN A 186 -6.23 -0.14 -22.81
C ASN A 186 -7.20 -1.32 -22.65
N VAL A 187 -8.48 -0.97 -22.51
CA VAL A 187 -9.54 -1.96 -22.26
C VAL A 187 -9.77 -2.82 -23.49
N ASP A 188 -9.43 -4.09 -23.39
CA ASP A 188 -9.78 -5.10 -24.40
C ASP A 188 -11.26 -5.45 -24.27
N LYS A 189 -12.07 -4.91 -25.16
CA LYS A 189 -13.52 -5.11 -25.17
C LYS A 189 -13.96 -6.53 -25.62
N GLU A 190 -13.10 -7.24 -26.33
CA GLU A 190 -13.37 -8.64 -26.69
C GLU A 190 -13.16 -9.55 -25.47
N LYS A 191 -12.09 -9.28 -24.72
CA LYS A 191 -11.80 -10.01 -23.48
C LYS A 191 -12.72 -9.63 -22.33
N PHE A 192 -13.05 -8.35 -22.19
CA PHE A 192 -13.85 -7.79 -21.09
C PHE A 192 -15.12 -7.07 -21.60
N PRO A 193 -16.07 -7.76 -22.24
CA PRO A 193 -17.22 -7.13 -22.89
C PRO A 193 -18.18 -6.44 -21.91
N LEU A 194 -18.21 -6.86 -20.66
CA LEU A 194 -19.07 -6.29 -19.61
C LEU A 194 -18.41 -5.12 -18.87
N PHE A 195 -17.14 -4.85 -19.13
CA PHE A 195 -16.43 -3.73 -18.51
C PHE A 195 -16.72 -2.42 -19.26
N SER A 196 -17.39 -1.48 -18.60
CA SER A 196 -17.85 -0.21 -19.16
C SER A 196 -17.43 0.98 -18.30
#